data_aa360fcd9353a9541b529b6271560423
#
_entry.id   aa360fcd9353a9541b529b6271560423
#
_cell.length_a   1.000
_cell.length_b   1.000
_cell.length_c   1.000
_cell.angle_alpha   90.00
_cell.angle_beta   90.00
_cell.angle_gamma   90.00
#
_symmetry.space_group_name_H-M   'P 1'
#
loop_
_entity.id
_entity.type
_entity.pdbx_description
1 polymer ?
#
loop_
_entity_poly.entity_id
_entity_poly.type
_entity_poly.pdbx_seq_one_letter_code
_entity_poly.pdbx_strand_id
1 'polypeptide(L)'
;MEKGTWTVKTGLAQMLKGGVIMDVTTAEHAKIAEAAGACAVMALERVPADIRAAGGVARMADPVVIEAIMKTVTIPVMAKCRIGHFVEAQVLEALGVDFIDESEVLTPADESHHIYKHIFKVPFVCGCRDLGEALRRIGEGAAMIRTKGEAGTGNIVEAVRHMRAVMDGLRKLHNMSVDELMAEAKVLGAPFELVQEVHKTGKLPVVNFAAGGVATPADAALMMQLGADGVFVGSGVFKSSNPEAMSKAIVKATTHYKDPAIIAEVSKGIGAEIGRAHV
;
A
#
# COMPACT_ATOMS: atom_id res chain seq x y z
N MET A 1 21.75 -15.88 -0.54
CA MET A 1 20.48 -15.92 -1.28
C MET A 1 20.62 -14.93 -2.44
N GLU A 2 20.29 -15.35 -3.65
CA GLU A 2 20.39 -14.47 -4.82
C GLU A 2 19.37 -13.32 -4.71
N LYS A 3 19.84 -12.06 -4.81
CA LYS A 3 18.98 -10.88 -4.72
C LYS A 3 18.06 -10.78 -5.94
N GLY A 4 16.81 -10.37 -5.73
CA GLY A 4 15.86 -10.10 -6.80
C GLY A 4 15.04 -11.30 -7.29
N THR A 5 15.18 -12.49 -6.69
CA THR A 5 14.29 -13.62 -6.97
C THR A 5 12.88 -13.36 -6.45
N TRP A 6 11.88 -14.00 -7.06
CA TRP A 6 10.48 -13.89 -6.61
C TRP A 6 10.32 -14.20 -5.12
N THR A 7 10.93 -15.29 -4.66
CA THR A 7 10.91 -15.71 -3.25
C THR A 7 11.50 -14.65 -2.32
N VAL A 8 12.61 -14.00 -2.71
CA VAL A 8 13.20 -12.93 -1.90
C VAL A 8 12.31 -11.70 -1.86
N LYS A 9 11.79 -11.27 -3.00
CA LYS A 9 10.90 -10.09 -3.10
C LYS A 9 9.63 -10.26 -2.26
N THR A 10 8.94 -11.39 -2.40
CA THR A 10 7.73 -11.69 -1.63
C THR A 10 8.03 -11.90 -0.15
N GLY A 11 9.18 -12.50 0.18
CA GLY A 11 9.65 -12.66 1.56
C GLY A 11 9.90 -11.32 2.25
N LEU A 12 10.52 -10.36 1.57
CA LEU A 12 10.72 -8.99 2.08
C LEU A 12 9.36 -8.31 2.35
N ALA A 13 8.42 -8.42 1.43
CA ALA A 13 7.07 -7.88 1.62
C ALA A 13 6.32 -8.56 2.78
N GLN A 14 6.45 -9.88 2.92
CA GLN A 14 5.85 -10.65 4.01
C GLN A 14 6.35 -10.21 5.40
N MET A 15 7.60 -9.75 5.52
CA MET A 15 8.15 -9.24 6.77
C MET A 15 7.44 -7.99 7.29
N LEU A 16 6.74 -7.25 6.43
CA LEU A 16 6.00 -6.04 6.79
C LEU A 16 4.58 -6.34 7.29
N LYS A 17 4.12 -7.58 7.20
CA LYS A 17 2.78 -8.00 7.60
C LYS A 17 2.48 -7.65 9.05
N GLY A 18 1.27 -7.10 9.28
CA GLY A 18 0.81 -6.62 10.58
C GLY A 18 1.26 -5.20 10.91
N GLY A 19 2.07 -4.58 10.04
CA GLY A 19 2.64 -3.26 10.28
C GLY A 19 1.89 -2.11 9.61
N VAL A 20 2.41 -0.92 9.90
CA VAL A 20 1.96 0.35 9.32
C VAL A 20 3.09 0.93 8.47
N ILE A 21 2.78 1.27 7.23
CA ILE A 21 3.67 1.99 6.33
C ILE A 21 3.19 3.44 6.29
N MET A 22 4.07 4.40 6.58
CA MET A 22 3.70 5.82 6.67
C MET A 22 4.28 6.62 5.51
N ASP A 23 3.44 7.39 4.83
CA ASP A 23 3.87 8.36 3.82
C ASP A 23 4.57 9.53 4.50
N VAL A 24 5.80 9.82 4.11
CA VAL A 24 6.65 10.88 4.70
C VAL A 24 7.22 11.77 3.61
N THR A 25 7.32 13.08 3.89
CA THR A 25 7.82 14.07 2.94
C THR A 25 9.13 14.73 3.40
N THR A 26 9.55 14.45 4.63
CA THR A 26 10.77 15.02 5.23
C THR A 26 11.48 13.97 6.09
N ALA A 27 12.75 14.19 6.35
CA ALA A 27 13.53 13.39 7.30
C ALA A 27 12.92 13.40 8.73
N GLU A 28 12.33 14.53 9.15
CA GLU A 28 11.66 14.64 10.44
C GLU A 28 10.40 13.77 10.52
N HIS A 29 9.56 13.80 9.47
CA HIS A 29 8.40 12.89 9.38
C HIS A 29 8.84 11.41 9.46
N ALA A 30 9.96 11.07 8.82
CA ALA A 30 10.48 9.70 8.83
C ALA A 30 10.92 9.28 10.25
N LYS A 31 11.55 10.16 11.02
CA LYS A 31 11.89 9.91 12.43
C LYS A 31 10.66 9.68 13.30
N ILE A 32 9.63 10.51 13.12
CA ILE A 32 8.36 10.38 13.84
C ILE A 32 7.72 9.02 13.53
N ALA A 33 7.67 8.63 12.24
CA ALA A 33 7.13 7.35 11.81
C ALA A 33 7.89 6.16 12.44
N GLU A 34 9.22 6.16 12.37
CA GLU A 34 10.04 5.10 12.94
C GLU A 34 9.90 5.04 14.47
N ALA A 35 9.93 6.19 15.17
CA ALA A 35 9.73 6.27 16.62
C ALA A 35 8.32 5.82 17.06
N ALA A 36 7.33 5.92 16.20
CA ALA A 36 5.98 5.42 16.44
C ALA A 36 5.84 3.91 16.24
N GLY A 37 6.83 3.25 15.62
CA GLY A 37 6.82 1.82 15.33
C GLY A 37 6.30 1.47 13.93
N ALA A 38 6.38 2.38 12.96
CA ALA A 38 6.12 2.05 11.56
C ALA A 38 7.08 0.95 11.10
N CYS A 39 6.58 0.02 10.27
CA CYS A 39 7.40 -1.06 9.71
C CYS A 39 8.18 -0.63 8.46
N ALA A 40 7.77 0.45 7.82
CA ALA A 40 8.43 1.07 6.68
C ALA A 40 7.91 2.51 6.50
N VAL A 41 8.61 3.31 5.70
CA VAL A 41 8.13 4.62 5.25
C VAL A 41 8.07 4.68 3.73
N MET A 42 7.13 5.49 3.22
CA MET A 42 7.00 5.81 1.81
C MET A 42 7.47 7.25 1.59
N ALA A 43 8.61 7.41 0.94
CA ALA A 43 9.19 8.72 0.64
C ALA A 43 8.42 9.40 -0.50
N LEU A 44 7.90 10.59 -0.24
CA LEU A 44 7.13 11.41 -1.15
C LEU A 44 7.65 12.85 -1.15
N GLU A 45 7.49 13.56 -2.26
CA GLU A 45 7.68 15.01 -2.28
C GLU A 45 6.48 15.75 -1.68
N ARG A 46 5.29 15.24 -1.93
CA ARG A 46 4.00 15.77 -1.43
C ARG A 46 3.07 14.61 -1.04
N VAL A 47 2.35 14.76 0.05
CA VAL A 47 1.31 13.78 0.42
C VAL A 47 0.14 13.81 -0.58
N PRO A 48 -0.62 12.73 -0.72
CA PRO A 48 -1.71 12.63 -1.70
C PRO A 48 -2.73 13.76 -1.65
N ALA A 49 -3.05 14.29 -0.46
CA ALA A 49 -3.95 15.44 -0.31
C ALA A 49 -3.41 16.71 -0.98
N ASP A 50 -2.10 16.95 -0.90
CA ASP A 50 -1.47 18.11 -1.52
C ASP A 50 -1.36 17.97 -3.04
N ILE A 51 -1.14 16.74 -3.53
CA ILE A 51 -1.16 16.43 -4.97
C ILE A 51 -2.55 16.74 -5.54
N ARG A 52 -3.62 16.32 -4.86
CA ARG A 52 -5.00 16.63 -5.25
C ARG A 52 -5.29 18.12 -5.26
N ALA A 53 -4.83 18.86 -4.25
CA ALA A 53 -5.08 20.29 -4.12
C ALA A 53 -4.30 21.12 -5.15
N ALA A 54 -3.07 20.72 -5.46
CA ALA A 54 -2.20 21.47 -6.38
C ALA A 54 -2.56 21.27 -7.86
N GLY A 55 -3.15 20.11 -8.22
CA GLY A 55 -3.37 19.73 -9.61
C GLY A 55 -2.07 19.56 -10.40
N GLY A 56 -2.17 19.45 -11.73
CA GLY A 56 -1.02 19.30 -12.62
C GLY A 56 -0.45 17.88 -12.64
N VAL A 57 0.79 17.74 -13.12
CA VAL A 57 1.47 16.44 -13.27
C VAL A 57 2.24 16.09 -12.01
N ALA A 58 1.81 15.04 -11.32
CA ALA A 58 2.53 14.48 -10.18
C ALA A 58 3.55 13.44 -10.66
N ARG A 59 4.81 13.59 -10.27
CA ARG A 59 5.95 12.75 -10.67
C ARG A 59 6.59 12.08 -9.47
N MET A 60 7.58 11.23 -9.72
CA MET A 60 8.51 10.70 -8.73
C MET A 60 9.10 11.85 -7.87
N ALA A 61 9.27 11.60 -6.57
CA ALA A 61 9.92 12.55 -5.67
C ALA A 61 11.39 12.81 -6.08
N ASP A 62 11.89 13.99 -5.74
CA ASP A 62 13.29 14.33 -5.97
C ASP A 62 14.21 13.33 -5.25
N PRO A 63 15.21 12.75 -5.95
CA PRO A 63 16.21 11.87 -5.34
C PRO A 63 16.85 12.42 -4.06
N VAL A 64 17.08 13.71 -3.97
CA VAL A 64 17.65 14.36 -2.76
C VAL A 64 16.75 14.15 -1.55
N VAL A 65 15.42 14.25 -1.71
CA VAL A 65 14.45 14.01 -0.63
C VAL A 65 14.47 12.54 -0.22
N ILE A 66 14.47 11.63 -1.19
CA ILE A 66 14.51 10.18 -0.94
C ILE A 66 15.78 9.81 -0.19
N GLU A 67 16.95 10.27 -0.64
CA GLU A 67 18.24 9.99 0.03
C GLU A 67 18.30 10.57 1.44
N ALA A 68 17.75 11.76 1.67
CA ALA A 68 17.70 12.36 3.01
C ALA A 68 16.88 11.50 3.97
N ILE A 69 15.75 10.96 3.52
CA ILE A 69 14.91 10.03 4.29
C ILE A 69 15.67 8.73 4.55
N MET A 70 16.27 8.11 3.51
CA MET A 70 17.04 6.86 3.63
C MET A 70 18.20 6.97 4.63
N LYS A 71 18.87 8.13 4.69
CA LYS A 71 19.96 8.37 5.65
C LYS A 71 19.49 8.56 7.09
N THR A 72 18.19 8.75 7.30
CA THR A 72 17.63 9.17 8.60
C THR A 72 17.03 8.01 9.39
N VAL A 73 16.48 7.00 8.72
CA VAL A 73 15.78 5.87 9.34
C VAL A 73 16.51 4.55 9.09
N THR A 74 16.24 3.56 9.95
CA THR A 74 16.76 2.19 9.82
C THR A 74 15.73 1.21 9.27
N ILE A 75 14.46 1.59 9.26
CA ILE A 75 13.36 0.82 8.66
C ILE A 75 13.36 0.97 7.12
N PRO A 76 12.79 0.01 6.38
CA PRO A 76 12.71 0.07 4.92
C PRO A 76 12.11 1.37 4.39
N VAL A 77 12.70 1.89 3.31
CA VAL A 77 12.22 3.07 2.59
C VAL A 77 11.68 2.67 1.24
N MET A 78 10.44 3.04 0.98
CA MET A 78 9.75 2.89 -0.30
C MET A 78 9.71 4.22 -1.04
N ALA A 79 9.61 4.19 -2.36
CA ALA A 79 9.34 5.39 -3.15
C ALA A 79 8.40 5.07 -4.31
N LYS A 80 7.70 6.10 -4.83
CA LYS A 80 6.71 5.95 -5.89
C LYS A 80 7.27 6.30 -7.26
N CYS A 81 6.95 5.48 -8.26
CA CYS A 81 7.08 5.82 -9.67
C CYS A 81 5.71 5.90 -10.34
N ARG A 82 5.62 6.59 -11.46
CA ARG A 82 4.41 6.68 -12.28
C ARG A 82 4.10 5.34 -12.95
N ILE A 83 2.83 5.04 -13.13
CA ILE A 83 2.39 3.84 -13.87
C ILE A 83 3.04 3.84 -15.26
N GLY A 84 3.69 2.73 -15.63
CA GLY A 84 4.36 2.51 -16.90
C GLY A 84 5.73 3.20 -17.04
N HIS A 85 6.14 4.02 -16.09
CA HIS A 85 7.40 4.75 -16.18
C HIS A 85 8.60 3.92 -15.68
N PHE A 86 9.02 2.94 -16.47
CA PHE A 86 10.11 2.03 -16.09
C PHE A 86 11.44 2.74 -15.83
N VAL A 87 11.69 3.91 -16.44
CA VAL A 87 12.93 4.67 -16.18
C VAL A 87 12.92 5.30 -14.79
N GLU A 88 11.78 5.83 -14.31
CA GLU A 88 11.68 6.26 -12.89
C GLU A 88 11.97 5.08 -11.95
N ALA A 89 11.46 3.89 -12.25
CA ALA A 89 11.76 2.71 -11.45
C ALA A 89 13.26 2.34 -11.48
N GLN A 90 13.92 2.47 -12.63
CA GLN A 90 15.38 2.28 -12.74
C GLN A 90 16.15 3.28 -11.88
N VAL A 91 15.73 4.54 -11.86
CA VAL A 91 16.32 5.57 -10.98
C VAL A 91 16.16 5.18 -9.52
N LEU A 92 14.96 4.79 -9.09
CA LEU A 92 14.69 4.39 -7.71
C LEU A 92 15.49 3.15 -7.30
N GLU A 93 15.59 2.14 -8.18
CA GLU A 93 16.43 0.97 -7.91
C GLU A 93 17.93 1.36 -7.80
N ALA A 94 18.41 2.28 -8.64
CA ALA A 94 19.78 2.79 -8.57
C ALA A 94 20.07 3.57 -7.29
N LEU A 95 19.08 4.31 -6.75
CA LEU A 95 19.17 4.99 -5.46
C LEU A 95 19.24 3.99 -4.29
N GLY A 96 18.80 2.75 -4.49
CA GLY A 96 18.83 1.71 -3.47
C GLY A 96 17.63 1.72 -2.52
N VAL A 97 16.46 2.19 -2.97
CA VAL A 97 15.22 2.06 -2.19
C VAL A 97 14.88 0.58 -1.96
N ASP A 98 14.21 0.28 -0.86
CA ASP A 98 13.87 -1.11 -0.50
C ASP A 98 12.65 -1.65 -1.24
N PHE A 99 11.72 -0.75 -1.64
CA PHE A 99 10.52 -1.08 -2.44
C PHE A 99 10.19 0.06 -3.39
N ILE A 100 9.57 -0.27 -4.53
CA ILE A 100 9.01 0.70 -5.47
C ILE A 100 7.50 0.53 -5.54
N ASP A 101 6.74 1.60 -5.31
CA ASP A 101 5.29 1.62 -5.53
C ASP A 101 5.00 2.22 -6.92
N GLU A 102 4.59 1.38 -7.87
CA GLU A 102 4.04 1.83 -9.14
C GLU A 102 2.62 2.33 -8.91
N SER A 103 2.48 3.65 -8.81
CA SER A 103 1.36 4.28 -8.10
C SER A 103 0.44 5.11 -8.99
N GLU A 104 -0.86 4.83 -8.86
CA GLU A 104 -1.96 5.64 -9.43
C GLU A 104 -2.12 7.02 -8.76
N VAL A 105 -1.46 7.26 -7.64
CA VAL A 105 -1.45 8.58 -6.97
C VAL A 105 -0.67 9.60 -7.80
N LEU A 106 0.35 9.13 -8.53
CA LEU A 106 1.07 9.93 -9.49
C LEU A 106 0.36 9.94 -10.85
N THR A 107 0.66 10.92 -11.69
CA THR A 107 0.12 10.98 -13.04
C THR A 107 0.68 9.83 -13.89
N PRO A 108 -0.14 8.96 -14.48
CA PRO A 108 0.35 7.88 -15.33
C PRO A 108 1.24 8.37 -16.46
N ALA A 109 2.29 7.62 -16.78
CA ALA A 109 3.12 7.85 -17.96
C ALA A 109 2.69 6.99 -19.14
N ASP A 110 2.02 5.86 -18.88
CA ASP A 110 1.46 4.97 -19.88
C ASP A 110 0.06 4.54 -19.43
N GLU A 111 -0.93 4.67 -20.31
CA GLU A 111 -2.32 4.28 -20.04
C GLU A 111 -2.58 2.79 -20.26
N SER A 112 -1.72 2.14 -21.05
CA SER A 112 -1.91 0.76 -21.51
C SER A 112 -1.01 -0.25 -20.80
N HIS A 113 0.21 0.17 -20.39
CA HIS A 113 1.22 -0.73 -19.87
C HIS A 113 1.63 -0.36 -18.46
N HIS A 114 1.63 -1.37 -17.58
CA HIS A 114 2.36 -1.33 -16.32
C HIS A 114 3.79 -1.80 -16.53
N ILE A 115 4.67 -1.46 -15.59
CA ILE A 115 6.07 -1.87 -15.63
C ILE A 115 6.18 -3.39 -15.55
N TYR A 116 7.03 -4.00 -16.40
CA TYR A 116 7.42 -5.41 -16.28
C TYR A 116 8.43 -5.58 -15.14
N LYS A 117 7.95 -5.98 -13.97
CA LYS A 117 8.66 -5.93 -12.69
C LYS A 117 9.64 -7.09 -12.47
N HIS A 118 9.55 -8.13 -13.30
CA HIS A 118 10.41 -9.30 -13.17
C HIS A 118 11.89 -9.00 -13.44
N ILE A 119 12.20 -7.96 -14.21
CA ILE A 119 13.59 -7.57 -14.53
C ILE A 119 14.27 -6.76 -13.41
N PHE A 120 13.52 -6.25 -12.45
CA PHE A 120 14.05 -5.49 -11.33
C PHE A 120 14.44 -6.41 -10.17
N LYS A 121 15.43 -6.01 -9.38
CA LYS A 121 15.86 -6.72 -8.16
C LYS A 121 15.03 -6.29 -6.94
N VAL A 122 14.54 -5.05 -6.92
CA VAL A 122 13.73 -4.48 -5.87
C VAL A 122 12.28 -4.99 -5.97
N PRO A 123 11.59 -5.28 -4.85
CA PRO A 123 10.17 -5.63 -4.84
C PRO A 123 9.29 -4.43 -5.18
N PHE A 124 8.19 -4.70 -5.90
CA PHE A 124 7.18 -3.69 -6.26
C PHE A 124 5.91 -3.85 -5.46
N VAL A 125 5.30 -2.70 -5.18
CA VAL A 125 3.94 -2.54 -4.63
C VAL A 125 3.03 -2.00 -5.73
N CYS A 126 1.81 -2.53 -5.85
CA CYS A 126 0.79 -2.01 -6.77
C CYS A 126 -0.58 -1.93 -6.10
N GLY A 127 -1.37 -0.95 -6.51
CA GLY A 127 -2.77 -0.81 -6.10
C GLY A 127 -3.71 -1.70 -6.90
N CYS A 128 -4.80 -2.14 -6.26
CA CYS A 128 -5.91 -2.82 -6.92
C CYS A 128 -7.27 -2.36 -6.38
N ARG A 129 -8.33 -2.61 -7.17
CA ARG A 129 -9.73 -2.39 -6.80
C ARG A 129 -10.48 -3.69 -6.57
N ASP A 130 -10.01 -4.77 -7.17
CA ASP A 130 -10.61 -6.09 -7.17
C ASP A 130 -9.57 -7.19 -7.34
N LEU A 131 -10.01 -8.44 -7.29
CA LEU A 131 -9.13 -9.60 -7.41
C LEU A 131 -8.49 -9.71 -8.80
N GLY A 132 -9.21 -9.40 -9.87
CA GLY A 132 -8.67 -9.46 -11.23
C GLY A 132 -7.51 -8.50 -11.43
N GLU A 133 -7.66 -7.26 -10.96
CA GLU A 133 -6.58 -6.26 -10.99
C GLU A 133 -5.40 -6.70 -10.13
N ALA A 134 -5.65 -7.23 -8.92
CA ALA A 134 -4.60 -7.77 -8.06
C ALA A 134 -3.77 -8.86 -8.76
N LEU A 135 -4.44 -9.84 -9.36
CA LEU A 135 -3.78 -10.95 -10.04
C LEU A 135 -3.01 -10.50 -11.29
N ARG A 136 -3.51 -9.50 -12.03
CA ARG A 136 -2.74 -8.91 -13.14
C ARG A 136 -1.44 -8.27 -12.65
N ARG A 137 -1.51 -7.47 -11.58
CA ARG A 137 -0.30 -6.83 -10.99
C ARG A 137 0.71 -7.86 -10.48
N ILE A 138 0.22 -8.93 -9.83
CA ILE A 138 1.06 -10.04 -9.39
C ILE A 138 1.70 -10.76 -10.59
N GLY A 139 0.95 -11.01 -11.65
CA GLY A 139 1.45 -11.59 -12.89
C GLY A 139 2.55 -10.75 -13.55
N GLU A 140 2.52 -9.44 -13.39
CA GLU A 140 3.57 -8.52 -13.83
C GLU A 140 4.78 -8.47 -12.88
N GLY A 141 4.71 -9.15 -11.72
CA GLY A 141 5.80 -9.25 -10.75
C GLY A 141 5.66 -8.36 -9.51
N ALA A 142 4.47 -7.84 -9.21
CA ALA A 142 4.24 -7.13 -7.94
C ALA A 142 4.35 -8.10 -6.76
N ALA A 143 5.20 -7.77 -5.78
CA ALA A 143 5.45 -8.56 -4.58
C ALA A 143 4.57 -8.17 -3.39
N MET A 144 3.83 -7.07 -3.52
CA MET A 144 2.84 -6.58 -2.56
C MET A 144 1.69 -5.93 -3.33
N ILE A 145 0.48 -6.16 -2.85
CA ILE A 145 -0.73 -5.49 -3.32
C ILE A 145 -1.24 -4.57 -2.21
N ARG A 146 -1.88 -3.49 -2.60
CA ARG A 146 -2.65 -2.62 -1.70
C ARG A 146 -3.98 -2.22 -2.33
N THR A 147 -4.95 -1.84 -1.51
CA THR A 147 -6.16 -1.20 -2.04
C THR A 147 -5.79 0.15 -2.66
N LYS A 148 -6.45 0.55 -3.74
CA LYS A 148 -6.32 1.90 -4.28
C LYS A 148 -6.98 2.92 -3.35
N GLY A 149 -8.17 2.61 -2.87
CA GLY A 149 -8.93 3.52 -2.03
C GLY A 149 -9.10 4.88 -2.68
N GLU A 150 -9.18 5.90 -1.86
CA GLU A 150 -9.20 7.29 -2.31
C GLU A 150 -8.19 8.10 -1.48
N ALA A 151 -6.93 8.02 -1.91
CA ALA A 151 -5.81 8.61 -1.19
C ALA A 151 -5.97 10.13 -1.00
N GLY A 152 -5.66 10.62 0.20
CA GLY A 152 -5.68 12.05 0.53
C GLY A 152 -7.06 12.61 0.91
N THR A 153 -8.13 11.81 0.91
CA THR A 153 -9.49 12.29 1.26
C THR A 153 -9.82 12.11 2.74
N GLY A 154 -9.15 11.19 3.44
CA GLY A 154 -9.54 10.78 4.79
C GLY A 154 -10.86 10.01 4.84
N ASN A 155 -11.40 9.60 3.69
CA ASN A 155 -12.60 8.79 3.57
C ASN A 155 -12.24 7.35 3.23
N ILE A 156 -12.56 6.44 4.14
CA ILE A 156 -12.18 5.02 4.05
C ILE A 156 -13.07 4.20 3.11
N VAL A 157 -14.23 4.74 2.66
CA VAL A 157 -15.27 3.96 1.97
C VAL A 157 -14.77 3.20 0.75
N GLU A 158 -13.93 3.83 -0.07
CA GLU A 158 -13.39 3.19 -1.28
C GLU A 158 -12.38 2.09 -0.94
N ALA A 159 -11.53 2.28 0.06
CA ALA A 159 -10.61 1.24 0.52
C ALA A 159 -11.36 0.02 1.07
N VAL A 160 -12.44 0.25 1.82
CA VAL A 160 -13.34 -0.82 2.30
C VAL A 160 -13.96 -1.56 1.12
N ARG A 161 -14.48 -0.83 0.13
CA ARG A 161 -15.09 -1.43 -1.07
C ARG A 161 -14.08 -2.31 -1.82
N HIS A 162 -12.87 -1.82 -2.03
CA HIS A 162 -11.82 -2.57 -2.73
C HIS A 162 -11.35 -3.80 -1.94
N MET A 163 -11.17 -3.66 -0.62
CA MET A 163 -10.79 -4.81 0.22
C MET A 163 -11.87 -5.89 0.19
N ARG A 164 -13.14 -5.49 0.33
CA ARG A 164 -14.27 -6.45 0.23
C ARG A 164 -14.31 -7.11 -1.14
N ALA A 165 -14.11 -6.38 -2.24
CA ALA A 165 -14.11 -6.94 -3.58
C ALA A 165 -13.01 -8.01 -3.76
N VAL A 166 -11.81 -7.76 -3.24
CA VAL A 166 -10.73 -8.76 -3.24
C VAL A 166 -11.11 -9.99 -2.39
N MET A 167 -11.57 -9.77 -1.15
CA MET A 167 -11.90 -10.87 -0.22
C MET A 167 -13.09 -11.70 -0.70
N ASP A 168 -14.09 -11.07 -1.33
CA ASP A 168 -15.23 -11.77 -1.94
C ASP A 168 -14.78 -12.59 -3.14
N GLY A 169 -13.91 -12.03 -3.98
CA GLY A 169 -13.31 -12.73 -5.11
C GLY A 169 -12.51 -13.95 -4.69
N LEU A 170 -11.70 -13.83 -3.63
CA LEU A 170 -10.95 -14.95 -3.07
C LEU A 170 -11.88 -16.08 -2.58
N ARG A 171 -12.93 -15.72 -1.85
CA ARG A 171 -13.94 -16.71 -1.37
C ARG A 171 -14.67 -17.36 -2.54
N LYS A 172 -15.05 -16.59 -3.55
CA LYS A 172 -15.69 -17.09 -4.78
C LYS A 172 -14.79 -18.14 -5.43
N LEU A 173 -13.55 -17.77 -5.79
CA LEU A 173 -12.61 -18.67 -6.47
C LEU A 173 -12.34 -19.96 -5.67
N HIS A 174 -12.15 -19.84 -4.37
CA HIS A 174 -11.85 -20.99 -3.51
C HIS A 174 -12.97 -22.03 -3.48
N ASN A 175 -14.23 -21.59 -3.66
CA ASN A 175 -15.41 -22.44 -3.62
C ASN A 175 -15.96 -22.86 -5.00
N MET A 176 -15.33 -22.41 -6.10
CA MET A 176 -15.73 -22.82 -7.46
C MET A 176 -15.30 -24.26 -7.77
N SER A 177 -15.94 -24.89 -8.73
CA SER A 177 -15.45 -26.15 -9.30
C SER A 177 -14.28 -25.90 -10.26
N VAL A 178 -13.40 -26.88 -10.38
CA VAL A 178 -12.15 -26.75 -11.18
C VAL A 178 -12.43 -26.45 -12.66
N ASP A 179 -13.50 -27.00 -13.21
CA ASP A 179 -13.92 -26.80 -14.59
C ASP A 179 -14.41 -25.37 -14.91
N GLU A 180 -14.81 -24.61 -13.89
CA GLU A 180 -15.22 -23.20 -14.04
C GLU A 180 -14.05 -22.22 -14.06
N LEU A 181 -12.87 -22.61 -13.55
CA LEU A 181 -11.73 -21.71 -13.33
C LEU A 181 -11.21 -21.04 -14.61
N MET A 182 -11.25 -21.72 -15.74
CA MET A 182 -10.81 -21.15 -17.02
C MET A 182 -11.75 -20.03 -17.49
N ALA A 183 -13.05 -20.20 -17.30
CA ALA A 183 -14.03 -19.18 -17.59
C ALA A 183 -13.87 -17.96 -16.65
N GLU A 184 -13.68 -18.22 -15.36
CA GLU A 184 -13.47 -17.15 -14.39
C GLU A 184 -12.15 -16.39 -14.63
N ALA A 185 -11.06 -17.05 -15.03
CA ALA A 185 -9.82 -16.40 -15.42
C ALA A 185 -10.01 -15.39 -16.56
N LYS A 186 -10.86 -15.74 -17.54
CA LYS A 186 -11.25 -14.80 -18.63
C LYS A 186 -12.04 -13.61 -18.09
N VAL A 187 -12.97 -13.82 -17.17
CA VAL A 187 -13.77 -12.75 -16.55
C VAL A 187 -12.88 -11.81 -15.74
N LEU A 188 -11.97 -12.36 -14.98
CA LEU A 188 -11.00 -11.57 -14.18
C LEU A 188 -9.92 -10.92 -15.04
N GLY A 189 -9.71 -11.39 -16.29
CA GLY A 189 -8.59 -10.97 -17.12
C GLY A 189 -7.23 -11.28 -16.45
N ALA A 190 -7.15 -12.38 -15.72
CA ALA A 190 -6.00 -12.73 -14.89
C ALA A 190 -5.26 -13.97 -15.43
N PRO A 191 -3.94 -14.11 -15.14
CA PRO A 191 -3.19 -15.32 -15.47
C PRO A 191 -3.83 -16.56 -14.84
N PHE A 192 -4.03 -17.61 -15.65
CA PHE A 192 -4.73 -18.81 -15.20
C PHE A 192 -4.03 -19.52 -14.04
N GLU A 193 -2.71 -19.55 -14.05
CA GLU A 193 -1.90 -20.15 -12.99
C GLU A 193 -2.15 -19.49 -11.63
N LEU A 194 -2.31 -18.15 -11.61
CA LEU A 194 -2.63 -17.42 -10.39
C LEU A 194 -4.07 -17.68 -9.92
N VAL A 195 -5.01 -17.84 -10.87
CA VAL A 195 -6.39 -18.22 -10.54
C VAL A 195 -6.42 -19.62 -9.90
N GLN A 196 -5.67 -20.58 -10.45
CA GLN A 196 -5.54 -21.92 -9.87
C GLN A 196 -4.89 -21.90 -8.48
N GLU A 197 -3.86 -21.07 -8.28
CA GLU A 197 -3.20 -20.93 -6.98
C GLU A 197 -4.16 -20.37 -5.93
N VAL A 198 -4.91 -19.33 -6.27
CA VAL A 198 -5.93 -18.75 -5.38
C VAL A 198 -7.05 -19.74 -5.10
N HIS A 199 -7.54 -20.47 -6.10
CA HIS A 199 -8.53 -21.53 -5.90
C HIS A 199 -8.04 -22.57 -4.88
N LYS A 200 -6.80 -23.03 -5.01
CA LYS A 200 -6.21 -24.03 -4.12
C LYS A 200 -5.98 -23.51 -2.71
N THR A 201 -5.52 -22.26 -2.56
CA THR A 201 -5.05 -21.71 -1.27
C THR A 201 -6.09 -20.85 -0.56
N GLY A 202 -7.07 -20.30 -1.27
CA GLY A 202 -8.01 -19.31 -0.78
C GLY A 202 -7.38 -17.96 -0.45
N LYS A 203 -6.14 -17.69 -0.91
CA LYS A 203 -5.36 -16.51 -0.56
C LYS A 203 -4.61 -15.95 -1.77
N LEU A 204 -4.29 -14.65 -1.72
CA LEU A 204 -3.29 -14.08 -2.63
C LEU A 204 -1.90 -14.66 -2.34
N PRO A 205 -1.04 -14.85 -3.36
CA PRO A 205 0.34 -15.29 -3.18
C PRO A 205 1.25 -14.25 -2.56
N VAL A 206 0.77 -13.01 -2.40
CA VAL A 206 1.49 -11.87 -1.81
C VAL A 206 0.62 -11.18 -0.75
N VAL A 207 1.24 -10.37 0.11
CA VAL A 207 0.51 -9.58 1.10
C VAL A 207 -0.36 -8.51 0.43
N ASN A 208 -1.52 -8.24 1.05
CA ASN A 208 -2.47 -7.23 0.60
C ASN A 208 -2.73 -6.21 1.72
N PHE A 209 -2.22 -5.00 1.56
CA PHE A 209 -2.35 -3.93 2.52
C PHE A 209 -3.55 -3.02 2.20
N ALA A 210 -4.09 -2.39 3.22
CA ALA A 210 -5.09 -1.33 3.04
C ALA A 210 -4.43 0.01 2.79
N ALA A 211 -4.90 0.75 1.79
CA ALA A 211 -4.44 2.10 1.48
C ALA A 211 -5.59 2.94 0.94
N GLY A 212 -5.45 4.26 1.05
CA GLY A 212 -6.37 5.23 0.47
C GLY A 212 -7.57 5.57 1.36
N GLY A 213 -7.37 6.55 2.25
CA GLY A 213 -8.43 7.08 3.10
C GLY A 213 -8.36 6.66 4.58
N VAL A 214 -7.37 5.84 4.97
CA VAL A 214 -7.12 5.53 6.39
C VAL A 214 -6.68 6.81 7.10
N ALA A 215 -7.47 7.26 8.08
CA ALA A 215 -7.24 8.52 8.77
C ALA A 215 -7.27 8.39 10.30
N THR A 216 -7.93 7.37 10.84
CA THR A 216 -8.11 7.18 12.28
C THR A 216 -7.59 5.81 12.74
N PRO A 217 -7.30 5.63 14.04
CA PRO A 217 -7.02 4.31 14.60
C PRO A 217 -8.14 3.30 14.34
N ALA A 218 -9.41 3.72 14.40
CA ALA A 218 -10.55 2.87 14.12
C ALA A 218 -10.61 2.44 12.65
N ASP A 219 -10.24 3.32 11.68
CA ASP A 219 -10.14 2.96 10.27
C ASP A 219 -9.07 1.88 10.05
N ALA A 220 -7.90 2.04 10.66
CA ALA A 220 -6.83 1.05 10.58
C ALA A 220 -7.29 -0.33 11.11
N ALA A 221 -7.92 -0.34 12.29
CA ALA A 221 -8.47 -1.56 12.87
C ALA A 221 -9.58 -2.18 12.00
N LEU A 222 -10.45 -1.36 11.40
CA LEU A 222 -11.49 -1.82 10.46
C LEU A 222 -10.87 -2.56 9.28
N MET A 223 -9.87 -1.98 8.64
CA MET A 223 -9.23 -2.59 7.48
C MET A 223 -8.53 -3.91 7.83
N MET A 224 -7.88 -3.97 8.99
CA MET A 224 -7.26 -5.20 9.49
C MET A 224 -8.32 -6.29 9.77
N GLN A 225 -9.47 -5.93 10.35
CA GLN A 225 -10.58 -6.87 10.58
C GLN A 225 -11.24 -7.34 9.27
N LEU A 226 -11.21 -6.53 8.22
CA LEU A 226 -11.69 -6.91 6.88
C LEU A 226 -10.73 -7.85 6.14
N GLY A 227 -9.53 -8.08 6.67
CA GLY A 227 -8.56 -9.04 6.12
C GLY A 227 -7.33 -8.42 5.48
N ALA A 228 -7.07 -7.12 5.71
CA ALA A 228 -5.80 -6.53 5.30
C ALA A 228 -4.62 -7.14 6.08
N ASP A 229 -3.48 -7.24 5.41
CA ASP A 229 -2.22 -7.72 6.00
C ASP A 229 -1.41 -6.60 6.68
N GLY A 230 -1.86 -5.37 6.58
CA GLY A 230 -1.28 -4.15 7.15
C GLY A 230 -1.94 -2.92 6.56
N VAL A 231 -1.49 -1.73 6.93
CA VAL A 231 -2.08 -0.47 6.46
C VAL A 231 -1.02 0.51 5.98
N PHE A 232 -1.37 1.26 4.93
CA PHE A 232 -0.68 2.48 4.54
C PHE A 232 -1.44 3.69 5.09
N VAL A 233 -0.71 4.64 5.65
CA VAL A 233 -1.27 5.88 6.18
C VAL A 233 -0.46 7.07 5.67
N GLY A 234 -1.13 8.04 5.10
CA GLY A 234 -0.49 9.21 4.52
C GLY A 234 -0.92 10.50 5.20
N SER A 235 -1.70 11.29 4.48
CA SER A 235 -2.13 12.64 4.90
C SER A 235 -2.80 12.69 6.26
N GLY A 236 -3.48 11.62 6.68
CA GLY A 236 -4.18 11.55 7.97
C GLY A 236 -3.26 11.67 9.19
N VAL A 237 -1.98 11.33 9.06
CA VAL A 237 -1.00 11.44 10.14
C VAL A 237 -0.37 12.83 10.16
N PHE A 238 0.36 13.18 9.10
CA PHE A 238 1.23 14.37 9.10
C PHE A 238 0.49 15.68 8.86
N LYS A 239 -0.82 15.63 8.56
CA LYS A 239 -1.72 16.79 8.56
C LYS A 239 -2.54 16.93 9.85
N SER A 240 -2.40 16.00 10.79
CA SER A 240 -3.03 16.11 12.11
C SER A 240 -2.33 17.18 12.95
N SER A 241 -3.03 17.72 13.95
CA SER A 241 -2.47 18.68 14.92
C SER A 241 -1.36 18.06 15.81
N ASN A 242 -1.30 16.73 15.89
CA ASN A 242 -0.28 15.99 16.65
C ASN A 242 0.13 14.71 15.91
N PRO A 243 1.07 14.81 14.94
CA PRO A 243 1.51 13.65 14.15
C PRO A 243 2.12 12.51 14.98
N GLU A 244 2.85 12.81 16.04
CA GLU A 244 3.46 11.79 16.91
C GLU A 244 2.40 10.95 17.63
N ALA A 245 1.40 11.61 18.23
CA ALA A 245 0.33 10.90 18.93
C ALA A 245 -0.53 10.10 17.94
N MET A 246 -0.84 10.67 16.78
CA MET A 246 -1.60 10.00 15.73
C MET A 246 -0.86 8.77 15.18
N SER A 247 0.44 8.89 14.88
CA SER A 247 1.27 7.79 14.41
C SER A 247 1.26 6.61 15.40
N LYS A 248 1.52 6.89 16.68
CA LYS A 248 1.52 5.88 17.74
C LYS A 248 0.15 5.22 17.91
N ALA A 249 -0.92 6.01 17.84
CA ALA A 249 -2.29 5.52 17.99
C ALA A 249 -2.67 4.56 16.84
N ILE A 250 -2.32 4.90 15.60
CA ILE A 250 -2.57 4.05 14.42
C ILE A 250 -1.77 2.75 14.48
N VAL A 251 -0.48 2.82 14.84
CA VAL A 251 0.36 1.61 15.02
C VAL A 251 -0.24 0.69 16.09
N LYS A 252 -0.61 1.24 17.25
CA LYS A 252 -1.21 0.47 18.35
C LYS A 252 -2.56 -0.16 17.95
N ALA A 253 -3.43 0.60 17.25
CA ALA A 253 -4.70 0.08 16.75
C ALA A 253 -4.52 -1.00 15.67
N THR A 254 -3.53 -0.89 14.80
CA THR A 254 -3.21 -1.90 13.80
C THR A 254 -2.70 -3.17 14.46
N THR A 255 -1.83 -3.06 15.45
CA THR A 255 -1.29 -4.22 16.20
C THR A 255 -2.37 -4.94 17.00
N HIS A 256 -3.27 -4.18 17.64
CA HIS A 256 -4.32 -4.70 18.52
C HIS A 256 -5.73 -4.57 17.90
N TYR A 257 -5.84 -4.73 16.60
CA TYR A 257 -7.07 -4.45 15.84
C TYR A 257 -8.30 -5.26 16.26
N LYS A 258 -8.12 -6.33 17.04
CA LYS A 258 -9.23 -7.16 17.58
C LYS A 258 -9.64 -6.77 19.01
N ASP A 259 -8.96 -5.81 19.63
CA ASP A 259 -9.25 -5.39 21.00
C ASP A 259 -9.97 -4.03 21.02
N PRO A 260 -11.31 -4.00 21.20
CA PRO A 260 -12.06 -2.76 21.20
C PRO A 260 -11.68 -1.80 22.33
N ALA A 261 -11.19 -2.31 23.46
CA ALA A 261 -10.79 -1.48 24.59
C ALA A 261 -9.52 -0.70 24.27
N ILE A 262 -8.54 -1.35 23.63
CA ILE A 262 -7.31 -0.69 23.17
C ILE A 262 -7.65 0.32 22.05
N ILE A 263 -8.51 -0.04 21.10
CA ILE A 263 -8.90 0.87 20.02
C ILE A 263 -9.60 2.10 20.60
N ALA A 264 -10.49 1.93 21.57
CA ALA A 264 -11.17 3.03 22.24
C ALA A 264 -10.18 3.93 23.02
N GLU A 265 -9.20 3.34 23.70
CA GLU A 265 -8.14 4.08 24.42
C GLU A 265 -7.34 4.98 23.47
N VAL A 266 -6.81 4.41 22.38
CA VAL A 266 -5.94 5.13 21.44
C VAL A 266 -6.68 6.12 20.55
N SER A 267 -8.01 6.07 20.53
CA SER A 267 -8.86 7.02 19.79
C SER A 267 -9.18 8.29 20.61
N LYS A 268 -8.78 8.36 21.89
CA LYS A 268 -9.07 9.52 22.73
C LYS A 268 -8.02 10.62 22.52
N GLY A 269 -8.50 11.86 22.37
CA GLY A 269 -7.66 13.06 22.44
C GLY A 269 -6.64 13.22 21.31
N ILE A 270 -6.78 12.49 20.22
CA ILE A 270 -5.85 12.54 19.07
C ILE A 270 -6.15 13.67 18.07
N GLY A 271 -7.11 14.56 18.39
CA GLY A 271 -7.54 15.65 17.53
C GLY A 271 -8.59 15.22 16.50
N ALA A 272 -9.52 16.14 16.23
CA ALA A 272 -10.65 15.91 15.30
C ALA A 272 -10.41 16.53 13.91
N GLU A 273 -9.23 17.08 13.65
CA GLU A 273 -8.91 17.75 12.37
C GLU A 273 -8.52 16.74 11.28
N ILE A 274 -9.38 15.78 11.09
CA ILE A 274 -9.25 14.87 9.97
C ILE A 274 -10.07 15.45 8.84
N GLY A 275 -9.36 15.87 7.81
CA GLY A 275 -9.84 16.36 6.54
C GLY A 275 -11.33 16.65 6.41
N ARG A 276 -11.68 17.90 6.13
CA ARG A 276 -13.02 18.21 5.68
C ARG A 276 -13.26 17.40 4.43
N ALA A 277 -14.20 16.45 4.50
CA ALA A 277 -14.73 15.82 3.32
C ALA A 277 -15.20 16.94 2.38
N HIS A 278 -14.59 17.08 1.25
CA HIS A 278 -15.15 17.92 0.21
C HIS A 278 -16.36 17.16 -0.33
N VAL A 279 -17.55 17.67 0.00
CA VAL A 279 -18.82 17.30 -0.62
C VAL A 279 -18.81 17.77 -2.07
#